data_38b0f343a6d074af3107bbe96bc05697
#
_entry.id   38b0f343a6d074af3107bbe96bc05697
#
_cell.length_a   1.000
_cell.length_b   1.000
_cell.length_c   1.000
_cell.angle_alpha   90.00
_cell.angle_beta   90.00
_cell.angle_gamma   90.00
#
_symmetry.space_group_name_H-M   'P 1'
#
loop_
_entity.id
_entity.type
_entity.pdbx_description
1 polymer ?
#
loop_
_entity_poly.entity_id
_entity_poly.type
_entity_poly.pdbx_seq_one_letter_code
_entity_poly.pdbx_strand_id
1 'polypeptide(L)'
;MEYISTHSSVSIRDLSSNITRPNVVGIVIGKTDARGFPDRKNVGSERFTFSFTIKDSPDHFINVSSWGTEEYIQGLCSHVKIGDCVVIENPLVVTKDPEREDRFCPSTPSFYRLLVTEAHSAIRMCTDLDTESRLLSLFHIPVKDSGDFYSLGDITANGQSLDGNFINILAAVRSIGEPKYFTTSDGRKGQKLEIKLFDETLSSFPFICWDRETIRFVQTLPPRETVLFIVDARISFDTFRNCMVATATSKTIITINPDTLEANQLFSYSKELSESEQLDEQEIEMNVNVPLDTISDVLTVSQVKARAEKSSEAFYGVIYGFITTLRLDSCITKVIRSRCDRCKFRVHEEIEVCTNAACPRQGQAGEVSAAFDLLVDISDHTGTLQGCNLSGAVADKTLGCTSKEFVCFSESDRTAMKWRFLLERCKTYIKVLPSAKSKTGMRTSVLSCTLADPVEVKQNMSVLTR
;
A
#
# COMPACT_ATOMS: atom_id res chain seq x y z
N MET A 1 10.31 -15.87 51.81
CA MET A 1 11.48 -15.32 51.08
C MET A 1 11.62 -16.15 49.82
N GLU A 2 10.92 -15.76 48.75
CA GLU A 2 11.15 -16.37 47.44
C GLU A 2 12.40 -15.73 46.84
N TYR A 3 13.44 -16.52 46.65
CA TYR A 3 14.59 -16.13 45.89
C TYR A 3 14.15 -15.93 44.44
N ILE A 4 13.98 -14.70 44.02
CA ILE A 4 13.91 -14.32 42.61
C ILE A 4 15.33 -14.60 42.06
N SER A 5 15.51 -15.76 41.46
CA SER A 5 16.71 -16.08 40.70
C SER A 5 16.72 -15.16 39.48
N THR A 6 17.53 -14.11 39.55
CA THR A 6 17.87 -13.29 38.38
C THR A 6 18.76 -14.13 37.48
N HIS A 7 18.16 -15.01 36.65
CA HIS A 7 18.90 -15.65 35.59
C HIS A 7 19.34 -14.57 34.59
N SER A 8 20.62 -14.24 34.55
CA SER A 8 21.19 -13.30 33.61
C SER A 8 20.87 -13.76 32.19
N SER A 9 20.27 -12.89 31.39
CA SER A 9 20.03 -13.15 29.97
C SER A 9 21.36 -13.23 29.20
N VAL A 10 21.41 -14.15 28.25
CA VAL A 10 22.56 -14.30 27.33
C VAL A 10 22.28 -13.52 26.07
N SER A 11 23.22 -12.70 25.63
CA SER A 11 23.13 -11.97 24.36
C SER A 11 23.20 -12.95 23.17
N ILE A 12 22.49 -12.66 22.11
CA ILE A 12 22.53 -13.44 20.86
C ILE A 12 23.98 -13.57 20.33
N ARG A 13 24.77 -12.53 20.50
CA ARG A 13 26.19 -12.51 20.12
C ARG A 13 27.01 -13.57 20.85
N ASP A 14 26.72 -13.80 22.13
CA ASP A 14 27.50 -14.66 23.01
C ASP A 14 26.97 -16.09 23.09
N LEU A 15 25.96 -16.43 22.27
CA LEU A 15 25.42 -17.78 22.22
C LEU A 15 26.46 -18.79 21.71
N SER A 16 26.47 -19.94 22.36
CA SER A 16 27.26 -21.11 21.92
C SER A 16 26.49 -22.40 22.26
N SER A 17 26.82 -23.50 21.57
CA SER A 17 26.19 -24.80 21.79
C SER A 17 26.49 -25.40 23.18
N ASN A 18 27.45 -24.84 23.90
CA ASN A 18 27.87 -25.33 25.23
C ASN A 18 27.13 -24.64 26.40
N ILE A 19 26.34 -23.62 26.11
CA ILE A 19 25.59 -22.89 27.13
C ILE A 19 24.44 -23.76 27.63
N THR A 20 24.41 -24.00 28.92
CA THR A 20 23.34 -24.75 29.57
C THR A 20 22.25 -23.80 30.07
N ARG A 21 21.02 -24.08 29.72
CA ARG A 21 19.80 -23.32 30.15
C ARG A 21 19.91 -21.81 29.91
N PRO A 22 20.20 -21.36 28.68
CA PRO A 22 20.26 -19.93 28.41
C PRO A 22 18.86 -19.30 28.50
N ASN A 23 18.81 -18.04 28.95
CA ASN A 23 17.64 -17.15 28.73
C ASN A 23 18.04 -16.15 27.68
N VAL A 24 17.24 -16.02 26.62
CA VAL A 24 17.47 -15.09 25.52
C VAL A 24 16.34 -14.11 25.46
N VAL A 25 16.66 -12.82 25.43
CA VAL A 25 15.67 -11.75 25.40
C VAL A 25 15.79 -11.00 24.08
N GLY A 26 14.67 -10.73 23.42
CA GLY A 26 14.70 -10.00 22.15
C GLY A 26 13.31 -9.54 21.71
N ILE A 27 13.30 -8.62 20.74
CA ILE A 27 12.07 -8.17 20.06
C ILE A 27 11.82 -9.04 18.83
N VAL A 28 10.57 -9.44 18.63
CA VAL A 28 10.14 -10.24 17.47
C VAL A 28 10.05 -9.33 16.24
N ILE A 29 10.88 -9.58 15.24
CA ILE A 29 10.97 -8.78 14.01
C ILE A 29 10.39 -9.48 12.79
N GLY A 30 10.08 -10.78 12.87
CA GLY A 30 9.47 -11.55 11.80
C GLY A 30 8.87 -12.83 12.34
N LYS A 31 7.82 -13.34 11.72
CA LYS A 31 7.11 -14.53 12.17
C LYS A 31 6.37 -15.18 11.01
N THR A 32 6.29 -16.52 11.01
CA THR A 32 5.52 -17.31 10.05
C THR A 32 4.26 -17.87 10.68
N ASP A 33 3.28 -18.22 9.87
CA ASP A 33 2.12 -18.99 10.30
C ASP A 33 2.53 -20.39 10.77
N ALA A 34 1.73 -20.98 11.67
CA ALA A 34 1.85 -22.40 12.01
C ALA A 34 1.52 -23.26 10.79
N ARG A 35 2.34 -24.27 10.52
CA ARG A 35 2.19 -25.19 9.38
C ARG A 35 2.28 -26.63 9.84
N GLY A 36 1.38 -27.48 9.33
CA GLY A 36 1.39 -28.92 9.53
C GLY A 36 2.22 -29.63 8.45
N PHE A 37 2.93 -30.67 8.85
CA PHE A 37 3.69 -31.56 7.99
C PHE A 37 3.41 -33.02 8.39
N PRO A 38 3.34 -33.96 7.42
CA PRO A 38 3.24 -35.38 7.73
C PRO A 38 4.38 -35.84 8.64
N ASP A 39 4.08 -36.50 9.75
CA ASP A 39 5.09 -37.05 10.63
C ASP A 39 5.74 -38.29 9.99
N ARG A 40 7.05 -38.21 9.71
CA ARG A 40 7.80 -39.32 9.11
C ARG A 40 7.98 -40.53 10.06
N LYS A 41 7.84 -40.31 11.36
CA LYS A 41 8.00 -41.36 12.39
C LYS A 41 6.69 -42.06 12.73
N ASN A 42 5.57 -41.32 12.67
CA ASN A 42 4.24 -41.82 12.99
C ASN A 42 3.33 -41.64 11.77
N VAL A 43 3.25 -42.68 10.94
CA VAL A 43 2.43 -42.65 9.72
C VAL A 43 0.96 -42.40 10.07
N GLY A 44 0.38 -41.37 9.46
CA GLY A 44 -1.02 -40.96 9.71
C GLY A 44 -1.19 -39.84 10.73
N SER A 45 -0.10 -39.34 11.37
CA SER A 45 -0.14 -38.15 12.20
C SER A 45 0.59 -36.97 11.51
N GLU A 46 0.24 -35.74 11.93
CA GLU A 46 0.90 -34.52 11.49
C GLU A 46 1.71 -33.91 12.63
N ARG A 47 2.83 -33.30 12.30
CA ARG A 47 3.59 -32.44 13.20
C ARG A 47 3.48 -31.00 12.72
N PHE A 48 3.31 -30.12 13.64
CA PHE A 48 3.21 -28.69 13.37
C PHE A 48 4.48 -27.97 13.75
N THR A 49 4.76 -26.90 13.04
CA THR A 49 5.87 -25.98 13.33
C THR A 49 5.47 -24.56 13.03
N PHE A 50 6.10 -23.61 13.69
CA PHE A 50 6.18 -22.22 13.30
C PHE A 50 7.57 -21.69 13.62
N SER A 51 7.94 -20.57 13.03
CA SER A 51 9.20 -19.90 13.29
C SER A 51 8.99 -18.40 13.40
N PHE A 52 9.88 -17.77 14.16
CA PHE A 52 9.96 -16.32 14.29
C PHE A 52 11.43 -15.91 14.46
N THR A 53 11.71 -14.63 14.23
CA THR A 53 13.06 -14.07 14.35
C THR A 53 13.04 -13.03 15.44
N ILE A 54 13.99 -13.10 16.37
CA ILE A 54 14.18 -12.12 17.44
C ILE A 54 15.49 -11.34 17.26
N LYS A 55 15.49 -10.09 17.74
CA LYS A 55 16.63 -9.16 17.70
C LYS A 55 16.88 -8.61 19.09
N ASP A 56 18.14 -8.60 19.56
CA ASP A 56 18.54 -8.08 20.87
C ASP A 56 19.48 -6.87 20.80
N SER A 57 20.05 -6.63 19.63
CA SER A 57 20.95 -5.50 19.35
C SER A 57 20.89 -5.11 17.87
N PRO A 58 21.42 -3.97 17.44
CA PRO A 58 21.33 -3.51 16.05
C PRO A 58 21.79 -4.56 15.03
N ASP A 59 22.84 -5.30 15.32
CA ASP A 59 23.50 -6.21 14.38
C ASP A 59 23.23 -7.70 14.67
N HIS A 60 22.57 -8.04 15.78
CA HIS A 60 22.39 -9.43 16.18
C HIS A 60 20.93 -9.81 16.27
N PHE A 61 20.55 -10.75 15.42
CA PHE A 61 19.23 -11.38 15.39
C PHE A 61 19.36 -12.85 15.05
N ILE A 62 18.37 -13.65 15.47
CA ILE A 62 18.43 -15.12 15.40
C ILE A 62 17.06 -15.70 15.12
N ASN A 63 17.02 -16.79 14.36
CA ASN A 63 15.81 -17.55 14.11
C ASN A 63 15.47 -18.47 15.28
N VAL A 64 14.19 -18.51 15.62
CA VAL A 64 13.62 -19.38 16.65
C VAL A 64 12.59 -20.28 15.97
N SER A 65 12.62 -21.56 16.24
CA SER A 65 11.61 -22.51 15.71
C SER A 65 11.08 -23.41 16.83
N SER A 66 9.84 -23.85 16.67
CA SER A 66 9.22 -24.84 17.55
C SER A 66 8.53 -25.93 16.75
N TRP A 67 8.54 -27.15 17.26
CA TRP A 67 7.89 -28.31 16.69
C TRP A 67 7.09 -29.04 17.76
N GLY A 68 5.87 -29.44 17.43
CA GLY A 68 5.03 -30.14 18.40
C GLY A 68 3.68 -30.59 17.82
N THR A 69 2.74 -30.81 18.71
CA THR A 69 1.33 -31.06 18.38
C THR A 69 0.68 -29.79 17.81
N GLU A 70 -0.43 -29.95 17.12
CA GLU A 70 -1.18 -28.82 16.58
C GLU A 70 -1.57 -27.84 17.68
N GLU A 71 -2.17 -28.35 18.76
CA GLU A 71 -2.64 -27.54 19.88
C GLU A 71 -1.51 -26.70 20.52
N TYR A 72 -0.37 -27.33 20.79
CA TYR A 72 0.80 -26.65 21.35
C TYR A 72 1.32 -25.54 20.41
N ILE A 73 1.53 -25.86 19.14
CA ILE A 73 2.09 -24.91 18.17
C ILE A 73 1.11 -23.77 17.86
N GLN A 74 -0.19 -24.04 17.73
CA GLN A 74 -1.20 -22.99 17.55
C GLN A 74 -1.30 -22.08 18.78
N GLY A 75 -1.28 -22.65 19.97
CA GLY A 75 -1.25 -21.91 21.23
C GLY A 75 -0.04 -20.97 21.30
N LEU A 76 1.17 -21.50 21.06
CA LEU A 76 2.41 -20.73 21.09
C LEU A 76 2.44 -19.66 19.98
N CYS A 77 2.00 -20.01 18.77
CA CYS A 77 1.92 -19.09 17.64
C CYS A 77 0.94 -17.94 17.92
N SER A 78 -0.18 -18.17 18.58
CA SER A 78 -1.13 -17.10 18.92
C SER A 78 -0.63 -16.16 20.01
N HIS A 79 0.27 -16.64 20.87
CA HIS A 79 0.80 -15.89 22.01
C HIS A 79 1.91 -14.91 21.60
N VAL A 80 2.70 -15.21 20.57
CA VAL A 80 3.84 -14.39 20.10
C VAL A 80 3.41 -13.59 18.87
N LYS A 81 3.62 -12.28 18.87
CA LYS A 81 3.32 -11.37 17.73
C LYS A 81 4.57 -10.60 17.29
N ILE A 82 4.57 -10.13 16.05
CA ILE A 82 5.61 -9.20 15.57
C ILE A 82 5.53 -7.91 16.39
N GLY A 83 6.66 -7.46 16.89
CA GLY A 83 6.77 -6.30 17.79
C GLY A 83 6.78 -6.64 19.28
N ASP A 84 6.46 -7.88 19.66
CA ASP A 84 6.51 -8.29 21.06
C ASP A 84 7.95 -8.42 21.56
N CYS A 85 8.21 -7.94 22.79
CA CYS A 85 9.44 -8.19 23.52
C CYS A 85 9.28 -9.48 24.32
N VAL A 86 10.09 -10.48 24.00
CA VAL A 86 9.96 -11.83 24.58
C VAL A 86 11.22 -12.28 25.30
N VAL A 87 11.02 -13.09 26.34
CA VAL A 87 12.05 -13.86 27.04
C VAL A 87 11.87 -15.33 26.68
N ILE A 88 12.88 -15.91 26.04
CA ILE A 88 12.91 -17.33 25.71
C ILE A 88 13.75 -18.04 26.77
N GLU A 89 13.10 -18.84 27.59
CA GLU A 89 13.72 -19.59 28.67
C GLU A 89 14.16 -20.96 28.19
N ASN A 90 15.40 -21.31 28.44
CA ASN A 90 15.99 -22.62 28.18
C ASN A 90 15.74 -23.17 26.74
N PRO A 91 15.91 -22.37 25.68
CA PRO A 91 15.91 -22.91 24.33
C PRO A 91 17.13 -23.80 24.09
N LEU A 92 16.98 -24.76 23.20
CA LEU A 92 18.12 -25.52 22.70
C LEU A 92 18.87 -24.68 21.65
N VAL A 93 20.16 -24.43 21.87
CA VAL A 93 21.05 -23.73 20.92
C VAL A 93 21.58 -24.76 19.92
N VAL A 94 21.19 -24.64 18.67
CA VAL A 94 21.53 -25.58 17.60
C VAL A 94 22.34 -24.87 16.53
N THR A 95 23.42 -25.50 16.04
CA THR A 95 24.18 -24.97 14.91
C THR A 95 23.30 -24.85 13.67
N LYS A 96 23.36 -23.69 13.02
CA LYS A 96 22.61 -23.38 11.82
C LYS A 96 23.17 -24.17 10.61
N ASP A 97 22.29 -24.69 9.78
CA ASP A 97 22.58 -25.20 8.44
C ASP A 97 22.11 -24.14 7.42
N PRO A 98 23.02 -23.27 6.93
CA PRO A 98 22.63 -22.15 6.06
C PRO A 98 21.92 -22.61 4.79
N GLU A 99 22.35 -23.73 4.18
CA GLU A 99 21.75 -24.22 2.92
C GLU A 99 20.27 -24.63 3.09
N ARG A 100 19.90 -25.09 4.27
CA ARG A 100 18.53 -25.51 4.57
C ARG A 100 17.69 -24.37 5.14
N GLU A 101 18.25 -23.61 6.09
CA GLU A 101 17.49 -22.58 6.80
C GLU A 101 17.21 -21.37 5.95
N ASP A 102 18.21 -20.87 5.21
CA ASP A 102 18.08 -19.67 4.38
C ASP A 102 17.12 -19.87 3.20
N ARG A 103 16.59 -21.07 2.99
CA ARG A 103 15.49 -21.33 2.05
C ARG A 103 14.12 -20.94 2.60
N PHE A 104 13.94 -21.05 3.93
CA PHE A 104 12.61 -20.95 4.55
C PHE A 104 12.51 -19.89 5.65
N CYS A 105 13.64 -19.41 6.16
CA CYS A 105 13.75 -18.41 7.22
C CYS A 105 14.59 -17.23 6.74
N PRO A 106 14.50 -16.07 7.40
CA PRO A 106 15.39 -14.95 7.16
C PRO A 106 16.84 -15.35 7.36
N SER A 107 17.74 -14.85 6.51
CA SER A 107 19.18 -15.01 6.73
C SER A 107 19.61 -14.18 7.92
N THR A 108 20.26 -14.81 8.89
CA THR A 108 20.68 -14.19 10.16
C THR A 108 22.20 -14.24 10.32
N PRO A 109 22.82 -13.26 11.00
CA PRO A 109 24.27 -13.24 11.24
C PRO A 109 24.72 -14.30 12.24
N SER A 110 23.82 -14.84 13.06
CA SER A 110 24.15 -15.88 14.03
C SER A 110 24.52 -17.21 13.37
N PHE A 111 25.53 -17.89 13.89
CA PHE A 111 25.87 -19.27 13.53
C PHE A 111 24.93 -20.31 14.13
N TYR A 112 24.00 -19.87 14.96
CA TYR A 112 23.08 -20.70 15.70
C TYR A 112 21.63 -20.32 15.36
N ARG A 113 20.73 -21.25 15.70
CA ARG A 113 19.30 -21.03 15.82
C ARG A 113 18.81 -21.52 17.17
N LEU A 114 17.68 -21.05 17.62
CA LEU A 114 17.05 -21.49 18.84
C LEU A 114 15.92 -22.48 18.52
N LEU A 115 15.88 -23.59 19.24
CA LEU A 115 14.80 -24.54 19.18
C LEU A 115 14.03 -24.52 20.51
N VAL A 116 12.76 -24.19 20.46
CA VAL A 116 11.82 -24.19 21.60
C VAL A 116 11.10 -25.53 21.63
N THR A 117 11.18 -26.22 22.76
CA THR A 117 10.56 -27.53 22.96
C THR A 117 9.54 -27.46 24.09
N GLU A 118 8.39 -28.13 23.92
CA GLU A 118 7.31 -28.13 24.90
C GLU A 118 7.73 -28.58 26.31
N ALA A 119 8.63 -29.57 26.38
CA ALA A 119 9.05 -30.16 27.64
C ALA A 119 10.05 -29.31 28.46
N HIS A 120 10.83 -28.42 27.80
CA HIS A 120 11.99 -27.82 28.46
C HIS A 120 12.09 -26.31 28.31
N SER A 121 11.36 -25.72 27.36
CA SER A 121 11.47 -24.29 27.03
C SER A 121 10.17 -23.57 27.33
N ALA A 122 10.27 -22.26 27.63
CA ALA A 122 9.11 -21.39 27.73
C ALA A 122 9.37 -20.07 27.00
N ILE A 123 8.30 -19.46 26.50
CA ILE A 123 8.31 -18.11 25.95
C ILE A 123 7.39 -17.25 26.82
N ARG A 124 7.93 -16.15 27.35
CA ARG A 124 7.17 -15.18 28.16
C ARG A 124 7.34 -13.79 27.59
N MET A 125 6.38 -12.92 27.86
CA MET A 125 6.52 -11.50 27.57
C MET A 125 7.58 -10.88 28.52
N CYS A 126 8.37 -9.97 28.00
CA CYS A 126 9.30 -9.18 28.82
C CYS A 126 8.48 -8.26 29.73
N THR A 127 8.79 -8.30 31.03
CA THR A 127 8.12 -7.45 32.05
C THR A 127 9.04 -6.39 32.62
N ASP A 128 10.31 -6.40 32.26
CA ASP A 128 11.29 -5.40 32.66
C ASP A 128 11.23 -4.20 31.72
N LEU A 129 10.74 -3.07 32.22
CA LEU A 129 10.47 -1.86 31.46
C LEU A 129 11.71 -1.27 30.77
N ASP A 130 12.87 -1.35 31.42
CA ASP A 130 14.12 -0.83 30.86
C ASP A 130 14.57 -1.69 29.65
N THR A 131 14.51 -3.01 29.81
CA THR A 131 14.81 -3.95 28.73
C THR A 131 13.80 -3.81 27.59
N GLU A 132 12.51 -3.72 27.89
CA GLU A 132 11.46 -3.54 26.89
C GLU A 132 11.65 -2.25 26.09
N SER A 133 11.88 -1.11 26.75
CA SER A 133 12.14 0.17 26.08
C SER A 133 13.35 0.11 25.16
N ARG A 134 14.44 -0.51 25.60
CA ARG A 134 15.64 -0.73 24.79
C ARG A 134 15.34 -1.60 23.57
N LEU A 135 14.58 -2.68 23.73
CA LEU A 135 14.24 -3.59 22.64
C LEU A 135 13.29 -2.95 21.64
N LEU A 136 12.32 -2.18 22.08
CA LEU A 136 11.37 -1.47 21.20
C LEU A 136 12.11 -0.50 20.27
N SER A 137 13.18 0.16 20.73
CA SER A 137 13.99 1.03 19.87
C SER A 137 14.62 0.27 18.68
N LEU A 138 14.94 -1.03 18.87
CA LEU A 138 15.52 -1.87 17.82
C LEU A 138 14.53 -2.22 16.69
N PHE A 139 13.24 -2.05 16.94
CA PHE A 139 12.21 -2.36 15.95
C PHE A 139 12.26 -1.45 14.71
N HIS A 140 12.81 -0.24 14.87
CA HIS A 140 13.01 0.73 13.81
C HIS A 140 14.38 0.67 13.14
N ILE A 141 15.24 -0.25 13.57
CA ILE A 141 16.58 -0.43 12.98
C ILE A 141 16.53 -1.55 11.95
N PRO A 142 16.78 -1.29 10.66
CA PRO A 142 16.82 -2.30 9.61
C PRO A 142 17.81 -3.44 9.91
N VAL A 143 17.57 -4.60 9.32
CA VAL A 143 18.45 -5.79 9.45
C VAL A 143 19.47 -5.89 8.30
N LYS A 144 19.42 -4.99 7.34
CA LYS A 144 20.34 -4.80 6.22
C LYS A 144 20.81 -3.36 6.18
N ASP A 145 21.84 -3.09 5.41
CA ASP A 145 22.33 -1.73 5.17
C ASP A 145 21.22 -0.83 4.66
N SER A 146 21.12 0.39 5.19
CA SER A 146 20.05 1.34 4.86
C SER A 146 20.05 1.80 3.40
N GLY A 147 21.20 1.74 2.73
CA GLY A 147 21.38 2.07 1.32
C GLY A 147 21.20 0.89 0.37
N ASP A 148 21.06 -0.35 0.87
CA ASP A 148 20.90 -1.55 0.06
C ASP A 148 19.42 -1.80 -0.27
N PHE A 149 18.86 -1.00 -1.16
CA PHE A 149 17.50 -1.17 -1.65
C PHE A 149 17.33 -0.74 -3.11
N TYR A 150 16.29 -1.25 -3.75
CA TYR A 150 15.83 -0.81 -5.07
C TYR A 150 14.72 0.22 -4.93
N SER A 151 14.76 1.27 -5.76
CA SER A 151 13.59 2.13 -5.95
C SER A 151 12.49 1.38 -6.71
N LEU A 152 11.24 1.77 -6.52
CA LEU A 152 10.11 1.14 -7.25
C LEU A 152 10.20 1.37 -8.76
N GLY A 153 10.77 2.51 -9.18
CA GLY A 153 11.05 2.82 -10.58
C GLY A 153 12.09 1.88 -11.17
N ASP A 154 13.20 1.59 -10.43
CA ASP A 154 14.23 0.66 -10.87
C ASP A 154 13.70 -0.76 -11.01
N ILE A 155 12.86 -1.23 -10.07
CA ILE A 155 12.20 -2.53 -10.17
C ILE A 155 11.35 -2.62 -11.44
N THR A 156 10.61 -1.57 -11.73
CA THR A 156 9.75 -1.53 -12.93
C THR A 156 10.57 -1.44 -14.22
N ALA A 157 11.65 -0.66 -14.21
CA ALA A 157 12.53 -0.49 -15.37
C ALA A 157 13.35 -1.75 -15.70
N ASN A 158 13.85 -2.45 -14.66
CA ASN A 158 14.55 -3.72 -14.84
C ASN A 158 13.61 -4.88 -15.26
N GLY A 159 12.32 -4.73 -14.97
CA GLY A 159 11.27 -5.62 -15.46
C GLY A 159 11.55 -7.10 -15.19
N GLN A 160 11.43 -7.94 -16.23
CA GLN A 160 11.56 -9.40 -16.11
C GLN A 160 12.97 -9.88 -15.69
N SER A 161 14.01 -9.04 -15.78
CA SER A 161 15.36 -9.44 -15.31
C SER A 161 15.43 -9.67 -13.81
N LEU A 162 14.50 -9.08 -13.05
CA LEU A 162 14.38 -9.28 -11.61
C LEU A 162 13.40 -10.40 -11.24
N ASP A 163 12.73 -11.04 -12.19
CA ASP A 163 11.75 -12.09 -11.92
C ASP A 163 12.37 -13.26 -11.16
N GLY A 164 11.74 -13.65 -10.05
CA GLY A 164 12.22 -14.68 -9.14
C GLY A 164 13.26 -14.23 -8.11
N ASN A 165 13.84 -13.04 -8.24
CA ASN A 165 14.88 -12.54 -7.33
C ASN A 165 14.30 -12.05 -6.01
N PHE A 166 15.14 -12.07 -4.98
CA PHE A 166 14.88 -11.49 -3.68
C PHE A 166 15.66 -10.18 -3.57
N ILE A 167 14.99 -9.09 -3.27
CA ILE A 167 15.59 -7.75 -3.16
C ILE A 167 15.04 -7.00 -1.95
N ASN A 168 15.74 -5.93 -1.57
CA ASN A 168 15.28 -5.03 -0.53
C ASN A 168 14.58 -3.81 -1.18
N ILE A 169 13.54 -3.30 -0.52
CA ILE A 169 12.71 -2.19 -1.01
C ILE A 169 12.53 -1.19 0.11
N LEU A 170 12.73 0.09 -0.20
CA LEU A 170 12.32 1.20 0.66
C LEU A 170 11.16 1.94 -0.02
N ALA A 171 10.00 1.95 0.62
CA ALA A 171 8.80 2.57 0.04
C ALA A 171 7.80 3.01 1.11
N ALA A 172 7.00 4.02 0.80
CA ALA A 172 5.89 4.45 1.64
C ALA A 172 4.61 3.66 1.32
N VAL A 173 3.77 3.46 2.32
CA VAL A 173 2.46 2.79 2.18
C VAL A 173 1.46 3.79 1.61
N ARG A 174 0.97 3.54 0.40
CA ARG A 174 -0.09 4.36 -0.23
C ARG A 174 -1.48 3.98 0.25
N SER A 175 -1.79 2.69 0.20
CA SER A 175 -3.08 2.14 0.63
C SER A 175 -2.96 0.66 0.93
N ILE A 176 -3.79 0.19 1.84
CA ILE A 176 -3.89 -1.21 2.22
C ILE A 176 -5.24 -1.72 1.74
N GLY A 177 -5.24 -2.81 0.97
CA GLY A 177 -6.45 -3.45 0.49
C GLY A 177 -7.11 -4.33 1.55
N GLU A 178 -8.26 -4.90 1.20
CA GLU A 178 -8.94 -5.87 2.04
C GLU A 178 -8.38 -7.29 1.82
N PRO A 179 -8.29 -8.12 2.87
CA PRO A 179 -7.91 -9.51 2.74
C PRO A 179 -8.89 -10.28 1.86
N LYS A 180 -8.38 -10.94 0.84
CA LYS A 180 -9.18 -11.83 -0.02
C LYS A 180 -8.96 -13.26 0.41
N TYR A 181 -10.05 -13.97 0.70
CA TYR A 181 -10.05 -15.37 1.10
C TYR A 181 -10.29 -16.24 -0.13
N PHE A 182 -9.59 -17.36 -0.21
CA PHE A 182 -9.73 -18.33 -1.29
C PHE A 182 -9.54 -19.75 -0.75
N THR A 183 -10.04 -20.71 -1.51
CA THR A 183 -9.78 -22.13 -1.26
C THR A 183 -9.01 -22.68 -2.44
N THR A 184 -7.88 -23.32 -2.19
CA THR A 184 -7.06 -23.96 -3.21
C THR A 184 -7.75 -25.21 -3.73
N SER A 185 -7.32 -25.73 -4.88
CA SER A 185 -7.89 -26.95 -5.50
C SER A 185 -7.79 -28.19 -4.61
N ASP A 186 -6.83 -28.22 -3.67
CA ASP A 186 -6.65 -29.27 -2.65
C ASP A 186 -7.43 -29.00 -1.33
N GLY A 187 -8.34 -28.03 -1.36
CA GLY A 187 -9.24 -27.73 -0.24
C GLY A 187 -8.63 -26.88 0.88
N ARG A 188 -7.41 -26.41 0.77
CA ARG A 188 -6.78 -25.54 1.77
C ARG A 188 -7.32 -24.13 1.66
N LYS A 189 -7.69 -23.56 2.80
CA LYS A 189 -8.10 -22.15 2.91
C LYS A 189 -6.86 -21.27 2.98
N GLY A 190 -6.80 -20.28 2.12
CA GLY A 190 -5.75 -19.26 2.08
C GLY A 190 -6.33 -17.85 2.13
N GLN A 191 -5.47 -16.89 2.38
CA GLN A 191 -5.81 -15.48 2.30
C GLN A 191 -4.69 -14.72 1.60
N LYS A 192 -5.04 -13.59 1.01
CA LYS A 192 -4.14 -12.70 0.28
C LYS A 192 -4.52 -11.27 0.58
N LEU A 193 -3.54 -10.43 0.88
CA LEU A 193 -3.72 -9.00 1.01
C LEU A 193 -2.74 -8.28 0.06
N GLU A 194 -3.21 -7.24 -0.59
CA GLU A 194 -2.41 -6.39 -1.45
C GLU A 194 -2.27 -5.00 -0.83
N ILE A 195 -1.03 -4.55 -0.71
CA ILE A 195 -0.69 -3.19 -0.32
C ILE A 195 -0.19 -2.47 -1.56
N LYS A 196 -0.53 -1.22 -1.71
CA LYS A 196 0.09 -0.34 -2.70
C LYS A 196 1.16 0.49 -2.02
N LEU A 197 2.38 0.34 -2.53
CA LEU A 197 3.54 1.12 -2.13
C LEU A 197 3.77 2.26 -3.12
N PHE A 198 4.48 3.29 -2.69
CA PHE A 198 4.94 4.36 -3.56
C PHE A 198 6.27 4.94 -3.05
N ASP A 199 7.01 5.56 -3.94
CA ASP A 199 8.20 6.34 -3.65
C ASP A 199 8.28 7.56 -4.60
N GLU A 200 9.39 8.27 -4.59
CA GLU A 200 9.60 9.44 -5.48
C GLU A 200 9.60 9.05 -6.97
N THR A 201 9.92 7.79 -7.29
CA THR A 201 10.08 7.28 -8.66
C THR A 201 8.81 6.68 -9.23
N LEU A 202 7.92 6.14 -8.38
CA LEU A 202 6.69 5.47 -8.81
C LEU A 202 5.55 5.70 -7.82
N SER A 203 4.42 6.16 -8.34
CA SER A 203 3.25 6.50 -7.52
C SER A 203 2.43 5.31 -7.02
N SER A 204 2.63 4.09 -7.56
CA SER A 204 1.88 2.90 -7.12
C SER A 204 2.57 1.62 -7.56
N PHE A 205 2.94 0.77 -6.60
CA PHE A 205 3.56 -0.53 -6.81
C PHE A 205 2.89 -1.58 -5.92
N PRO A 206 2.49 -2.75 -6.45
CA PRO A 206 1.80 -3.77 -5.66
C PRO A 206 2.78 -4.59 -4.82
N PHE A 207 2.48 -4.71 -3.52
CA PHE A 207 3.14 -5.61 -2.59
C PHE A 207 2.12 -6.58 -2.00
N ILE A 208 2.40 -7.88 -2.06
CA ILE A 208 1.46 -8.94 -1.75
C ILE A 208 1.89 -9.70 -0.51
N CYS A 209 0.96 -9.87 0.44
CA CYS A 209 1.13 -10.67 1.64
C CYS A 209 0.18 -11.88 1.62
N TRP A 210 0.70 -13.05 1.97
CA TRP A 210 -0.05 -14.31 2.01
C TRP A 210 -0.18 -14.89 3.41
N ASP A 211 0.82 -14.69 4.26
CA ASP A 211 0.81 -15.19 5.63
C ASP A 211 -0.13 -14.37 6.51
N ARG A 212 -0.90 -15.03 7.36
CA ARG A 212 -1.86 -14.40 8.27
C ARG A 212 -1.19 -13.39 9.21
N GLU A 213 -0.01 -13.74 9.70
CA GLU A 213 0.73 -12.86 10.62
C GLU A 213 1.22 -11.58 9.92
N THR A 214 1.79 -11.69 8.73
CA THR A 214 2.19 -10.53 7.93
C THR A 214 0.97 -9.67 7.57
N ILE A 215 -0.15 -10.29 7.20
CA ILE A 215 -1.40 -9.57 6.88
C ILE A 215 -1.90 -8.78 8.11
N ARG A 216 -1.99 -9.42 9.27
CA ARG A 216 -2.39 -8.75 10.52
C ARG A 216 -1.48 -7.58 10.86
N PHE A 217 -0.18 -7.79 10.73
CA PHE A 217 0.83 -6.77 11.00
C PHE A 217 0.65 -5.55 10.08
N VAL A 218 0.57 -5.76 8.77
CA VAL A 218 0.46 -4.64 7.82
C VAL A 218 -0.90 -3.93 7.86
N GLN A 219 -1.97 -4.60 8.31
CA GLN A 219 -3.28 -3.96 8.49
C GLN A 219 -3.30 -2.92 9.61
N THR A 220 -2.33 -2.95 10.54
CA THR A 220 -2.21 -1.94 11.61
C THR A 220 -1.53 -0.65 11.16
N LEU A 221 -0.94 -0.63 9.96
CA LEU A 221 -0.12 0.47 9.48
C LEU A 221 -1.00 1.62 8.95
N PRO A 222 -0.79 2.87 9.40
CA PRO A 222 -1.45 4.02 8.83
C PRO A 222 -0.92 4.31 7.42
N PRO A 223 -1.78 4.27 6.37
CA PRO A 223 -1.36 4.64 5.02
C PRO A 223 -0.89 6.09 4.95
N ARG A 224 0.12 6.36 4.12
CA ARG A 224 0.77 7.67 3.89
C ARG A 224 1.58 8.22 5.07
N GLU A 225 1.47 7.61 6.24
CA GLU A 225 2.23 7.94 7.44
C GLU A 225 3.27 6.86 7.79
N THR A 226 3.36 5.83 6.95
CA THR A 226 4.26 4.69 7.19
C THR A 226 5.23 4.51 6.02
N VAL A 227 6.50 4.49 6.32
CA VAL A 227 7.59 4.05 5.42
C VAL A 227 8.02 2.65 5.84
N LEU A 228 8.23 1.77 4.86
CA LEU A 228 8.65 0.39 5.06
C LEU A 228 10.02 0.16 4.44
N PHE A 229 10.91 -0.46 5.19
CA PHE A 229 12.10 -1.12 4.65
C PHE A 229 11.83 -2.63 4.64
N ILE A 230 11.64 -3.17 3.44
CA ILE A 230 11.24 -4.55 3.21
C ILE A 230 12.46 -5.31 2.74
N VAL A 231 12.96 -6.22 3.56
CA VAL A 231 14.14 -7.04 3.27
C VAL A 231 13.73 -8.37 2.69
N ASP A 232 14.43 -8.82 1.65
CA ASP A 232 14.21 -10.10 0.96
C ASP A 232 12.75 -10.27 0.46
N ALA A 233 12.20 -9.23 -0.16
CA ALA A 233 10.94 -9.33 -0.91
C ALA A 233 11.18 -10.09 -2.23
N ARG A 234 10.33 -11.07 -2.54
CA ARG A 234 10.41 -11.79 -3.81
C ARG A 234 9.75 -10.96 -4.90
N ILE A 235 10.48 -10.67 -5.96
CA ILE A 235 9.94 -10.01 -7.15
C ILE A 235 9.41 -11.06 -8.11
N SER A 236 8.27 -10.77 -8.73
CA SER A 236 7.70 -11.60 -9.79
C SER A 236 6.96 -10.75 -10.81
N PHE A 237 6.90 -11.25 -12.04
CA PHE A 237 6.13 -10.63 -13.11
C PHE A 237 4.70 -11.20 -13.13
N ASP A 238 3.71 -10.35 -12.87
CA ASP A 238 2.29 -10.71 -12.96
C ASP A 238 1.84 -10.57 -14.42
N THR A 239 1.73 -11.69 -15.11
CA THR A 239 1.35 -11.76 -16.54
C THR A 239 -0.07 -11.25 -16.78
N PHE A 240 -0.98 -11.41 -15.82
CA PHE A 240 -2.36 -10.95 -15.95
C PHE A 240 -2.46 -9.42 -15.90
N ARG A 241 -1.67 -8.79 -15.01
CA ARG A 241 -1.64 -7.33 -14.82
C ARG A 241 -0.59 -6.66 -15.70
N ASN A 242 0.28 -7.44 -16.33
CA ASN A 242 1.42 -6.96 -17.10
C ASN A 242 2.30 -5.97 -16.31
N CYS A 243 2.61 -6.31 -15.06
CA CYS A 243 3.44 -5.48 -14.18
C CYS A 243 4.26 -6.32 -13.22
N MET A 244 5.33 -5.71 -12.69
CA MET A 244 6.11 -6.30 -11.61
C MET A 244 5.35 -6.19 -10.30
N VAL A 245 5.49 -7.21 -9.46
CA VAL A 245 4.93 -7.26 -8.10
C VAL A 245 5.98 -7.74 -7.12
N ALA A 246 5.94 -7.23 -5.90
CA ALA A 246 6.72 -7.77 -4.79
C ALA A 246 5.82 -8.63 -3.90
N THR A 247 6.38 -9.66 -3.31
CA THR A 247 5.65 -10.60 -2.44
C THR A 247 6.43 -10.84 -1.16
N ALA A 248 5.76 -10.72 -0.02
CA ALA A 248 6.28 -11.16 1.26
C ALA A 248 6.34 -12.70 1.30
N THR A 249 7.47 -13.23 1.76
CA THR A 249 7.71 -14.65 1.96
C THR A 249 8.09 -14.92 3.41
N SER A 250 8.29 -16.18 3.77
CA SER A 250 8.78 -16.55 5.10
C SER A 250 10.20 -16.00 5.42
N LYS A 251 10.90 -15.47 4.43
CA LYS A 251 12.23 -14.84 4.57
C LYS A 251 12.16 -13.33 4.76
N THR A 252 11.04 -12.74 4.42
CA THR A 252 10.87 -11.29 4.39
C THR A 252 10.78 -10.71 5.79
N ILE A 253 11.59 -9.68 6.07
CA ILE A 253 11.49 -8.87 7.28
C ILE A 253 11.05 -7.46 6.89
N ILE A 254 10.06 -6.93 7.60
CA ILE A 254 9.52 -5.59 7.37
C ILE A 254 9.85 -4.71 8.57
N THR A 255 10.66 -3.68 8.35
CA THR A 255 10.96 -2.64 9.35
C THR A 255 10.06 -1.44 9.08
N ILE A 256 9.32 -0.99 10.10
CA ILE A 256 8.41 0.16 10.02
C ILE A 256 9.16 1.42 10.42
N ASN A 257 8.98 2.49 9.62
CA ASN A 257 9.54 3.81 9.87
C ASN A 257 11.01 3.70 10.32
N PRO A 258 11.88 3.14 9.46
CA PRO A 258 13.27 2.89 9.82
C PRO A 258 13.97 4.20 10.17
N ASP A 259 14.77 4.17 11.23
CA ASP A 259 15.57 5.32 11.67
C ASP A 259 16.82 5.48 10.78
N THR A 260 16.58 5.88 9.54
CA THR A 260 17.61 6.09 8.52
C THR A 260 17.35 7.38 7.76
N LEU A 261 18.39 7.94 7.16
CA LEU A 261 18.28 9.20 6.40
C LEU A 261 17.31 9.05 5.22
N GLU A 262 17.43 7.96 4.47
CA GLU A 262 16.64 7.67 3.28
C GLU A 262 15.14 7.51 3.62
N ALA A 263 14.85 6.82 4.72
CA ALA A 263 13.47 6.66 5.19
C ALA A 263 12.86 7.97 5.68
N ASN A 264 13.64 8.81 6.36
CA ASN A 264 13.19 10.13 6.83
C ASN A 264 12.92 11.07 5.64
N GLN A 265 13.74 11.01 4.58
CA GLN A 265 13.50 11.76 3.33
C GLN A 265 12.20 11.30 2.67
N LEU A 266 12.01 10.00 2.51
CA LEU A 266 10.79 9.43 1.93
C LEU A 266 9.55 9.73 2.78
N PHE A 267 9.67 9.71 4.11
CA PHE A 267 8.58 10.09 5.02
C PHE A 267 8.17 11.56 4.82
N SER A 268 9.15 12.46 4.73
CA SER A 268 8.90 13.88 4.45
C SER A 268 8.22 14.07 3.10
N TYR A 269 8.68 13.39 2.06
CA TYR A 269 8.03 13.37 0.74
C TYR A 269 6.59 12.86 0.80
N SER A 270 6.36 11.75 1.53
CA SER A 270 5.02 11.18 1.71
C SER A 270 4.07 12.16 2.40
N LYS A 271 4.55 12.86 3.42
CA LYS A 271 3.79 13.87 4.16
C LYS A 271 3.44 15.07 3.29
N GLU A 272 4.42 15.64 2.58
CA GLU A 272 4.20 16.74 1.66
C GLU A 272 3.21 16.39 0.54
N LEU A 273 3.30 15.16 0.00
CA LEU A 273 2.35 14.67 -0.99
C LEU A 273 0.94 14.57 -0.43
N SER A 274 0.79 14.08 0.82
CA SER A 274 -0.51 13.97 1.49
C SER A 274 -1.12 15.33 1.80
N GLU A 275 -0.31 16.29 2.25
CA GLU A 275 -0.74 17.65 2.50
C GLU A 275 -1.16 18.36 1.20
N SER A 276 -0.41 18.18 0.12
CA SER A 276 -0.77 18.77 -1.19
C SER A 276 -2.05 18.16 -1.76
N GLU A 277 -2.27 16.84 -1.62
CA GLU A 277 -3.51 16.20 -2.05
C GLU A 277 -4.72 16.64 -1.21
N GLN A 278 -4.54 16.89 0.09
CA GLN A 278 -5.61 17.43 0.97
C GLN A 278 -5.94 18.88 0.65
N LEU A 279 -4.94 19.72 0.38
CA LEU A 279 -5.13 21.11 -0.04
C LEU A 279 -5.86 21.18 -1.38
N ASP A 280 -5.48 20.32 -2.34
CA ASP A 280 -6.14 20.23 -3.64
C ASP A 280 -7.62 19.77 -3.50
N GLU A 281 -7.92 18.82 -2.59
CA GLU A 281 -9.30 18.39 -2.33
C GLU A 281 -10.13 19.52 -1.67
N GLN A 282 -9.54 20.26 -0.72
CA GLN A 282 -10.20 21.40 -0.08
C GLN A 282 -10.36 22.59 -1.02
N GLU A 283 -9.40 22.87 -1.87
CA GLU A 283 -9.50 23.91 -2.90
C GLU A 283 -10.53 23.56 -3.98
N ILE A 284 -10.68 22.29 -4.35
CA ILE A 284 -11.72 21.82 -5.26
C ILE A 284 -13.11 22.03 -4.64
N GLU A 285 -13.29 21.76 -3.34
CA GLU A 285 -14.55 22.00 -2.65
C GLU A 285 -14.84 23.50 -2.45
N MET A 286 -13.84 24.33 -2.17
CA MET A 286 -14.02 25.78 -2.00
C MET A 286 -14.22 26.54 -3.32
N ASN A 287 -13.76 26.01 -4.46
CA ASN A 287 -13.80 26.68 -5.76
C ASN A 287 -14.95 26.24 -6.69
N VAL A 288 -15.93 25.50 -6.21
CA VAL A 288 -17.16 25.17 -6.98
C VAL A 288 -17.99 26.42 -7.35
N ASN A 289 -17.64 27.58 -6.83
CA ASN A 289 -18.40 28.82 -7.00
C ASN A 289 -17.78 29.87 -7.94
N VAL A 290 -16.82 29.51 -8.80
CA VAL A 290 -16.40 30.46 -9.85
C VAL A 290 -17.51 30.46 -10.92
N PRO A 291 -18.20 31.59 -11.13
CA PRO A 291 -19.23 31.65 -12.15
C PRO A 291 -18.63 31.37 -13.53
N LEU A 292 -19.17 30.40 -14.27
CA LEU A 292 -18.64 29.97 -15.56
C LEU A 292 -18.58 31.10 -16.58
N ASP A 293 -19.45 32.07 -16.48
CA ASP A 293 -19.55 33.27 -17.30
C ASP A 293 -18.35 34.24 -17.08
N THR A 294 -17.65 34.12 -15.99
CA THR A 294 -16.41 34.90 -15.73
C THR A 294 -15.17 34.31 -16.41
N ILE A 295 -15.27 33.05 -16.87
CA ILE A 295 -14.16 32.36 -17.54
C ILE A 295 -14.27 32.61 -19.04
N SER A 296 -13.48 33.55 -19.53
CA SER A 296 -13.52 34.00 -20.94
C SER A 296 -12.30 33.55 -21.76
N ASP A 297 -11.22 33.08 -21.10
CA ASP A 297 -9.98 32.68 -21.77
C ASP A 297 -10.16 31.42 -22.60
N VAL A 298 -10.28 31.55 -23.93
CA VAL A 298 -10.30 30.39 -24.83
C VAL A 298 -8.86 29.98 -25.14
N LEU A 299 -8.53 28.74 -24.81
CA LEU A 299 -7.17 28.20 -24.90
C LEU A 299 -7.13 26.92 -25.73
N THR A 300 -6.03 26.73 -26.46
CA THR A 300 -5.67 25.44 -27.03
C THR A 300 -4.96 24.57 -26.00
N VAL A 301 -4.90 23.26 -26.23
CA VAL A 301 -4.19 22.33 -25.35
C VAL A 301 -2.71 22.71 -25.21
N SER A 302 -2.05 23.12 -26.28
CA SER A 302 -0.65 23.56 -26.21
C SER A 302 -0.48 24.82 -25.37
N GLN A 303 -1.41 25.77 -25.46
CA GLN A 303 -1.39 27.00 -24.65
C GLN A 303 -1.60 26.70 -23.17
N VAL A 304 -2.50 25.76 -22.84
CA VAL A 304 -2.69 25.29 -21.45
C VAL A 304 -1.40 24.69 -20.90
N LYS A 305 -0.74 23.80 -21.64
CA LYS A 305 0.53 23.18 -21.23
C LYS A 305 1.62 24.23 -21.04
N ALA A 306 1.79 25.11 -22.03
CA ALA A 306 2.82 26.16 -21.96
C ALA A 306 2.56 27.16 -20.81
N ARG A 307 1.29 27.44 -20.47
CA ARG A 307 0.95 28.32 -19.34
C ARG A 307 1.21 27.60 -18.01
N ALA A 308 0.91 26.32 -17.90
CA ALA A 308 1.18 25.52 -16.71
C ALA A 308 2.67 25.35 -16.42
N GLU A 309 3.52 25.29 -17.45
CA GLU A 309 4.99 25.25 -17.30
C GLU A 309 5.58 26.57 -16.78
N LYS A 310 4.93 27.70 -17.08
CA LYS A 310 5.43 29.05 -16.76
C LYS A 310 4.83 29.64 -15.48
N SER A 311 3.72 29.12 -15.00
CA SER A 311 2.99 29.63 -13.83
C SER A 311 3.00 28.62 -12.71
N SER A 312 3.09 29.10 -11.47
CA SER A 312 2.84 28.30 -10.27
C SER A 312 1.41 28.48 -9.73
N GLU A 313 0.63 29.39 -10.31
CA GLU A 313 -0.71 29.70 -9.84
C GLU A 313 -1.78 28.98 -10.65
N ALA A 314 -2.90 28.66 -10.01
CA ALA A 314 -4.06 28.10 -10.65
C ALA A 314 -4.65 29.08 -11.69
N PHE A 315 -5.08 28.56 -12.82
CA PHE A 315 -5.77 29.36 -13.83
C PHE A 315 -6.96 28.62 -14.43
N TYR A 316 -7.82 29.37 -15.08
CA TYR A 316 -9.05 28.90 -15.70
C TYR A 316 -9.02 29.12 -17.20
N GLY A 317 -9.76 28.29 -17.93
CA GLY A 317 -9.89 28.46 -19.37
C GLY A 317 -11.02 27.64 -19.96
N VAL A 318 -11.33 27.93 -21.23
CA VAL A 318 -12.30 27.20 -22.05
C VAL A 318 -11.57 26.50 -23.20
N ILE A 319 -11.85 25.22 -23.39
CA ILE A 319 -11.30 24.44 -24.51
C ILE A 319 -12.47 23.92 -25.36
N TYR A 320 -12.34 24.09 -26.68
CA TYR A 320 -13.19 23.46 -27.69
C TYR A 320 -12.47 22.23 -28.26
N GLY A 321 -12.53 21.12 -27.52
CA GLY A 321 -11.78 19.89 -27.83
C GLY A 321 -12.70 18.68 -27.93
N PHE A 322 -12.12 17.55 -28.35
CA PHE A 322 -12.79 16.27 -28.42
C PHE A 322 -12.50 15.48 -27.15
N ILE A 323 -13.52 14.83 -26.59
CA ILE A 323 -13.33 13.85 -25.53
C ILE A 323 -12.81 12.56 -26.18
N THR A 324 -11.55 12.22 -25.94
CA THR A 324 -10.89 11.06 -26.57
C THR A 324 -10.83 9.85 -25.66
N THR A 325 -11.03 10.03 -24.36
CA THR A 325 -11.15 8.95 -23.38
C THR A 325 -12.31 9.22 -22.44
N LEU A 326 -13.27 8.30 -22.38
CA LEU A 326 -14.40 8.31 -21.45
C LEU A 326 -14.82 6.88 -21.15
N ARG A 327 -14.53 6.37 -19.96
CA ARG A 327 -14.67 4.95 -19.59
C ARG A 327 -15.93 4.67 -18.78
N LEU A 328 -17.11 5.00 -19.32
CA LEU A 328 -18.40 4.73 -18.66
C LEU A 328 -18.83 3.26 -18.69
N ASP A 329 -18.33 2.49 -19.64
CA ASP A 329 -18.58 1.05 -19.82
C ASP A 329 -17.62 0.17 -19.00
N SER A 330 -16.79 0.76 -18.16
CA SER A 330 -15.92 0.05 -17.22
C SER A 330 -16.71 -0.47 -16.01
N CYS A 331 -16.07 -1.28 -15.16
CA CYS A 331 -16.63 -1.68 -13.87
C CYS A 331 -17.09 -0.46 -13.06
N ILE A 332 -18.29 -0.54 -12.46
CA ILE A 332 -18.93 0.56 -11.71
C ILE A 332 -17.98 1.16 -10.67
N THR A 333 -17.22 0.33 -9.98
CA THR A 333 -16.24 0.75 -8.95
C THR A 333 -15.09 1.62 -9.48
N LYS A 334 -14.93 1.68 -10.82
CA LYS A 334 -13.97 2.56 -11.49
C LYS A 334 -14.60 3.87 -11.99
N VAL A 335 -15.91 3.92 -12.05
CA VAL A 335 -16.71 5.04 -12.55
C VAL A 335 -17.28 5.87 -11.39
N ILE A 336 -17.71 5.17 -10.34
CA ILE A 336 -18.31 5.76 -9.14
C ILE A 336 -17.44 5.43 -7.94
N ARG A 337 -17.25 6.42 -7.07
CA ARG A 337 -16.56 6.26 -5.79
C ARG A 337 -17.46 6.62 -4.64
N SER A 338 -17.48 5.76 -3.64
CA SER A 338 -18.19 5.95 -2.39
C SER A 338 -17.29 6.63 -1.36
N ARG A 339 -17.79 7.68 -0.71
CA ARG A 339 -17.08 8.45 0.30
C ARG A 339 -17.92 8.61 1.56
N CYS A 340 -17.27 8.63 2.72
CA CYS A 340 -17.92 8.94 3.99
C CYS A 340 -18.43 10.40 3.98
N ASP A 341 -19.67 10.63 4.35
CA ASP A 341 -20.26 11.98 4.36
C ASP A 341 -19.56 12.95 5.32
N ARG A 342 -18.95 12.43 6.37
CA ARG A 342 -18.30 13.28 7.40
C ARG A 342 -16.85 13.62 7.10
N CYS A 343 -16.02 12.61 6.80
CA CYS A 343 -14.60 12.83 6.60
C CYS A 343 -14.18 12.74 5.13
N LYS A 344 -15.13 12.52 4.22
CA LYS A 344 -14.92 12.36 2.76
C LYS A 344 -13.93 11.24 2.38
N PHE A 345 -13.51 10.46 3.37
CA PHE A 345 -12.64 9.31 3.13
C PHE A 345 -13.35 8.27 2.28
N ARG A 346 -12.61 7.63 1.38
CA ARG A 346 -13.14 6.60 0.49
C ARG A 346 -13.67 5.41 1.30
N VAL A 347 -14.90 5.02 1.05
CA VAL A 347 -15.53 3.84 1.64
C VAL A 347 -15.65 2.76 0.56
N HIS A 348 -15.30 1.52 0.92
CA HIS A 348 -15.50 0.39 0.02
C HIS A 348 -16.96 -0.05 0.05
N GLU A 349 -17.54 -0.29 -1.12
CA GLU A 349 -18.98 -0.59 -1.31
C GLU A 349 -19.47 -1.83 -0.54
N GLU A 350 -18.56 -2.78 -0.26
CA GLU A 350 -18.90 -4.02 0.46
C GLU A 350 -19.03 -3.84 1.98
N ILE A 351 -18.55 -2.73 2.55
CA ILE A 351 -18.42 -2.58 4.01
C ILE A 351 -19.33 -1.49 4.56
N GLU A 352 -19.78 -0.53 3.75
CA GLU A 352 -20.60 0.66 4.13
C GLU A 352 -20.14 1.39 5.42
N VAL A 353 -18.91 1.15 5.85
CA VAL A 353 -18.35 1.64 7.11
C VAL A 353 -17.09 2.45 6.81
N CYS A 354 -16.98 3.62 7.43
CA CYS A 354 -15.78 4.44 7.33
C CYS A 354 -14.62 3.81 8.12
N THR A 355 -13.54 3.51 7.42
CA THR A 355 -12.32 2.92 8.00
C THR A 355 -11.28 3.96 8.45
N ASN A 356 -11.57 5.25 8.28
CA ASN A 356 -10.66 6.32 8.69
C ASN A 356 -10.61 6.45 10.22
N ALA A 357 -9.44 6.19 10.81
CA ALA A 357 -9.21 6.26 12.26
C ALA A 357 -9.46 7.67 12.85
N ALA A 358 -9.27 8.72 12.06
CA ALA A 358 -9.54 10.10 12.46
C ALA A 358 -11.03 10.51 12.31
N CYS A 359 -11.87 9.61 11.78
CA CYS A 359 -13.29 9.92 11.61
C CYS A 359 -14.05 9.71 12.93
N PRO A 360 -14.90 10.66 13.37
CA PRO A 360 -15.74 10.49 14.55
C PRO A 360 -16.71 9.28 14.49
N ARG A 361 -16.89 8.71 13.29
CA ARG A 361 -17.72 7.53 13.02
C ARG A 361 -16.91 6.29 12.63
N GLN A 362 -15.67 6.20 13.04
CA GLN A 362 -14.86 4.99 12.79
C GLN A 362 -15.62 3.72 13.21
N GLY A 363 -15.77 2.77 12.28
CA GLY A 363 -16.42 1.48 12.57
C GLY A 363 -17.96 1.50 12.70
N GLN A 364 -18.62 2.63 12.50
CA GLN A 364 -20.09 2.72 12.51
C GLN A 364 -20.63 2.82 11.07
N ALA A 365 -21.71 2.11 10.80
CA ALA A 365 -22.48 2.28 9.58
C ALA A 365 -22.99 3.73 9.51
N GLY A 366 -22.71 4.41 8.41
CA GLY A 366 -23.07 5.82 8.23
C GLY A 366 -23.48 6.11 6.81
N GLU A 367 -24.05 7.27 6.58
CA GLU A 367 -24.38 7.71 5.22
C GLU A 367 -23.12 7.81 4.40
N VAL A 368 -23.12 7.10 3.28
CA VAL A 368 -22.05 7.07 2.27
C VAL A 368 -22.56 7.81 1.05
N SER A 369 -21.84 8.84 0.61
CA SER A 369 -22.13 9.51 -0.64
C SER A 369 -21.38 8.83 -1.77
N ALA A 370 -22.12 8.34 -2.76
CA ALA A 370 -21.56 7.84 -4.01
C ALA A 370 -21.55 8.97 -5.05
N ALA A 371 -20.43 9.19 -5.71
CA ALA A 371 -20.27 10.21 -6.73
C ALA A 371 -19.43 9.70 -7.90
N PHE A 372 -19.65 10.25 -9.10
CA PHE A 372 -18.78 10.01 -10.24
C PHE A 372 -17.34 10.47 -9.94
N ASP A 373 -16.39 9.68 -10.40
CA ASP A 373 -14.96 10.01 -10.35
C ASP A 373 -14.27 9.51 -11.62
N LEU A 374 -14.37 10.31 -12.66
CA LEU A 374 -13.95 9.98 -14.00
C LEU A 374 -12.69 10.75 -14.37
N LEU A 375 -11.81 10.08 -15.09
CA LEU A 375 -10.69 10.71 -15.78
C LEU A 375 -10.99 10.72 -17.28
N VAL A 376 -10.98 11.92 -17.87
CA VAL A 376 -11.23 12.12 -19.29
C VAL A 376 -10.02 12.74 -19.96
N ASP A 377 -9.78 12.38 -21.22
CA ASP A 377 -8.76 13.01 -22.03
C ASP A 377 -9.43 13.97 -23.03
N ILE A 378 -8.91 15.18 -23.12
CA ILE A 378 -9.42 16.25 -23.99
C ILE A 378 -8.37 16.54 -25.04
N SER A 379 -8.71 16.40 -26.31
CA SER A 379 -7.80 16.61 -27.43
C SER A 379 -8.29 17.70 -28.36
N ASP A 380 -7.36 18.52 -28.84
CA ASP A 380 -7.56 19.42 -29.95
C ASP A 380 -6.47 19.22 -31.03
N HIS A 381 -6.40 20.07 -32.02
CA HIS A 381 -5.39 20.01 -33.09
C HIS A 381 -3.95 20.26 -32.60
N THR A 382 -3.78 20.71 -31.36
CA THR A 382 -2.46 21.04 -30.77
C THR A 382 -1.95 20.00 -29.79
N GLY A 383 -2.78 19.05 -29.37
CA GLY A 383 -2.39 17.97 -28.47
C GLY A 383 -3.52 17.40 -27.62
N THR A 384 -3.14 16.70 -26.55
CA THR A 384 -4.08 16.07 -25.61
C THR A 384 -3.74 16.43 -24.17
N LEU A 385 -4.77 16.87 -23.42
CA LEU A 385 -4.75 16.93 -21.95
C LEU A 385 -5.20 15.58 -21.41
N GLN A 386 -4.29 14.88 -20.73
CA GLN A 386 -4.56 13.55 -20.21
C GLN A 386 -5.05 13.63 -18.76
N GLY A 387 -6.00 12.76 -18.41
CA GLY A 387 -6.43 12.53 -17.03
C GLY A 387 -7.10 13.75 -16.39
N CYS A 388 -7.87 14.53 -17.15
CA CYS A 388 -8.69 15.62 -16.60
C CYS A 388 -9.77 15.04 -15.69
N ASN A 389 -9.87 15.54 -14.46
CA ASN A 389 -10.84 15.05 -13.48
C ASN A 389 -12.24 15.58 -13.79
N LEU A 390 -13.19 14.69 -14.00
CA LEU A 390 -14.61 14.97 -14.15
C LEU A 390 -15.36 14.22 -13.05
N SER A 391 -15.78 14.91 -12.00
CA SER A 391 -16.31 14.27 -10.78
C SER A 391 -17.51 15.01 -10.17
N GLY A 392 -18.20 14.32 -9.26
CA GLY A 392 -19.28 14.86 -8.43
C GLY A 392 -20.40 15.50 -9.24
N ALA A 393 -20.93 16.63 -8.76
CA ALA A 393 -22.06 17.34 -9.38
C ALA A 393 -21.77 17.82 -10.81
N VAL A 394 -20.50 18.05 -11.17
CA VAL A 394 -20.13 18.43 -12.55
C VAL A 394 -20.33 17.25 -13.49
N ALA A 395 -19.95 16.05 -13.06
CA ALA A 395 -20.19 14.83 -13.83
C ALA A 395 -21.69 14.52 -13.94
N ASP A 396 -22.45 14.64 -12.84
CA ASP A 396 -23.92 14.47 -12.84
C ASP A 396 -24.57 15.39 -13.88
N LYS A 397 -24.20 16.68 -13.87
CA LYS A 397 -24.73 17.67 -14.81
C LYS A 397 -24.31 17.40 -16.26
N THR A 398 -23.05 17.00 -16.47
CA THR A 398 -22.52 16.68 -17.80
C THR A 398 -23.21 15.46 -18.39
N LEU A 399 -23.31 14.38 -17.62
CA LEU A 399 -23.90 13.11 -18.07
C LEU A 399 -25.45 13.17 -18.11
N GLY A 400 -26.07 14.06 -17.34
CA GLY A 400 -27.50 14.22 -17.23
C GLY A 400 -28.17 13.15 -16.38
N CYS A 401 -27.41 12.48 -15.50
CA CYS A 401 -27.93 11.53 -14.52
C CYS A 401 -27.07 11.55 -13.25
N THR A 402 -27.65 11.18 -12.13
CA THR A 402 -26.93 11.01 -10.86
C THR A 402 -26.16 9.70 -10.85
N SER A 403 -25.14 9.63 -10.00
CA SER A 403 -24.38 8.37 -9.78
C SER A 403 -25.29 7.21 -9.35
N LYS A 404 -26.34 7.47 -8.58
CA LYS A 404 -27.33 6.46 -8.14
C LYS A 404 -28.14 5.90 -9.30
N GLU A 405 -28.61 6.77 -10.22
CA GLU A 405 -29.33 6.35 -11.42
C GLU A 405 -28.43 5.57 -12.37
N PHE A 406 -27.17 5.99 -12.51
CA PHE A 406 -26.20 5.33 -13.38
C PHE A 406 -25.91 3.88 -12.96
N VAL A 407 -25.90 3.56 -11.67
CA VAL A 407 -25.73 2.18 -11.18
C VAL A 407 -26.83 1.26 -11.73
N CYS A 408 -28.04 1.77 -11.90
CA CYS A 408 -29.19 1.02 -12.43
C CYS A 408 -29.18 0.85 -13.96
N PHE A 409 -28.30 1.53 -14.67
CA PHE A 409 -28.23 1.47 -16.13
C PHE A 409 -27.69 0.13 -16.62
N SER A 410 -28.29 -0.38 -17.71
CA SER A 410 -27.75 -1.52 -18.42
C SER A 410 -26.40 -1.19 -19.06
N GLU A 411 -25.63 -2.21 -19.42
CA GLU A 411 -24.36 -2.05 -20.13
C GLU A 411 -24.57 -1.30 -21.48
N SER A 412 -25.69 -1.58 -22.16
CA SER A 412 -26.08 -0.91 -23.40
C SER A 412 -26.31 0.59 -23.17
N ASP A 413 -26.99 0.96 -22.07
CA ASP A 413 -27.29 2.36 -21.75
C ASP A 413 -26.02 3.14 -21.41
N ARG A 414 -25.11 2.51 -20.66
CA ARG A 414 -23.79 3.08 -20.33
C ARG A 414 -22.95 3.30 -21.58
N THR A 415 -22.98 2.33 -22.50
CA THR A 415 -22.29 2.42 -23.79
C THR A 415 -22.89 3.53 -24.65
N ALA A 416 -24.20 3.62 -24.72
CA ALA A 416 -24.88 4.71 -25.45
C ALA A 416 -24.54 6.09 -24.87
N MET A 417 -24.54 6.22 -23.54
CA MET A 417 -24.11 7.46 -22.86
C MET A 417 -22.66 7.83 -23.15
N LYS A 418 -21.74 6.86 -23.16
CA LYS A 418 -20.35 7.06 -23.53
C LYS A 418 -20.22 7.66 -24.92
N TRP A 419 -20.92 7.09 -25.91
CA TRP A 419 -20.84 7.54 -27.30
C TRP A 419 -21.48 8.89 -27.55
N ARG A 420 -22.31 9.40 -26.64
CA ARG A 420 -22.85 10.75 -26.71
C ARG A 420 -21.78 11.83 -26.60
N PHE A 421 -20.65 11.54 -25.93
CA PHE A 421 -19.56 12.49 -25.70
C PHE A 421 -18.25 12.05 -26.32
N LEU A 422 -18.01 10.74 -26.44
CA LEU A 422 -16.75 10.21 -26.96
C LEU A 422 -16.59 10.56 -28.43
N LEU A 423 -15.47 11.19 -28.78
CA LEU A 423 -15.12 11.72 -30.09
C LEU A 423 -16.01 12.87 -30.56
N GLU A 424 -16.88 13.40 -29.69
CA GLU A 424 -17.65 14.60 -29.96
C GLU A 424 -16.85 15.83 -29.49
N ARG A 425 -17.06 16.95 -30.23
CA ARG A 425 -16.46 18.23 -29.84
C ARG A 425 -17.26 18.83 -28.70
N CYS A 426 -16.58 19.11 -27.59
CA CYS A 426 -17.16 19.67 -26.39
C CYS A 426 -16.58 21.06 -26.09
N LYS A 427 -17.43 21.92 -25.54
CA LYS A 427 -17.01 23.12 -24.82
C LYS A 427 -16.76 22.76 -23.39
N THR A 428 -15.49 22.78 -22.98
CA THR A 428 -15.09 22.34 -21.66
C THR A 428 -14.45 23.49 -20.89
N TYR A 429 -15.05 23.86 -19.77
CA TYR A 429 -14.47 24.78 -18.81
C TYR A 429 -13.52 24.00 -17.89
N ILE A 430 -12.30 24.47 -17.75
CA ILE A 430 -11.28 23.80 -16.94
C ILE A 430 -10.67 24.72 -15.91
N LYS A 431 -10.27 24.15 -14.79
CA LYS A 431 -9.32 24.70 -13.82
C LYS A 431 -8.02 23.92 -13.97
N VAL A 432 -6.91 24.60 -14.08
CA VAL A 432 -5.59 24.02 -14.20
C VAL A 432 -4.77 24.43 -12.99
N LEU A 433 -4.21 23.45 -12.31
CA LEU A 433 -3.25 23.61 -11.20
C LEU A 433 -1.88 23.13 -11.69
N PRO A 434 -0.92 24.04 -11.92
CA PRO A 434 0.45 23.65 -12.21
C PRO A 434 1.03 22.83 -11.06
N SER A 435 1.64 21.69 -11.36
CA SER A 435 2.19 20.80 -10.36
C SER A 435 3.47 20.14 -10.89
N ALA A 436 4.61 20.54 -10.38
CA ALA A 436 5.90 19.94 -10.75
C ALA A 436 5.98 18.43 -10.42
N LYS A 437 5.10 17.96 -9.54
CA LYS A 437 5.02 16.56 -9.08
C LYS A 437 4.08 15.69 -9.93
N SER A 438 3.31 16.27 -10.85
CA SER A 438 2.44 15.52 -11.77
C SER A 438 3.22 15.05 -12.99
N LYS A 439 2.98 13.81 -13.47
CA LYS A 439 3.55 13.32 -14.74
C LYS A 439 3.30 14.23 -15.93
N THR A 440 2.23 15.00 -15.88
CA THR A 440 1.84 15.96 -16.94
C THR A 440 2.26 17.40 -16.64
N GLY A 441 2.96 17.64 -15.53
CA GLY A 441 3.32 19.00 -15.07
C GLY A 441 2.14 19.81 -14.54
N MET A 442 0.93 19.26 -14.52
CA MET A 442 -0.28 19.94 -14.07
C MET A 442 -1.37 18.96 -13.67
N ARG A 443 -2.37 19.45 -12.93
CA ARG A 443 -3.65 18.79 -12.69
C ARG A 443 -4.75 19.62 -13.33
N THR A 444 -5.67 18.96 -14.01
CA THR A 444 -6.78 19.62 -14.71
C THR A 444 -8.10 19.08 -14.17
N SER A 445 -8.96 19.97 -13.70
CA SER A 445 -10.33 19.67 -13.28
C SER A 445 -11.32 20.27 -14.27
N VAL A 446 -12.30 19.48 -14.65
CA VAL A 446 -13.41 19.91 -15.50
C VAL A 446 -14.46 20.60 -14.63
N LEU A 447 -14.80 21.85 -14.94
CA LEU A 447 -15.82 22.61 -14.23
C LEU A 447 -17.19 22.55 -14.94
N SER A 448 -17.17 22.33 -16.25
CA SER A 448 -18.37 22.09 -17.07
C SER A 448 -17.94 21.49 -18.39
N CYS A 449 -18.74 20.57 -18.92
CA CYS A 449 -18.54 19.99 -20.23
C CYS A 449 -19.91 19.83 -20.92
N THR A 450 -20.04 20.45 -22.09
CA THR A 450 -21.26 20.39 -22.93
C THR A 450 -20.86 20.16 -24.38
N LEU A 451 -21.71 19.58 -25.19
CA LEU A 451 -21.51 19.53 -26.63
C LEU A 451 -21.35 20.95 -27.17
N ALA A 452 -20.35 21.18 -28.00
CA ALA A 452 -20.05 22.52 -28.50
C ALA A 452 -20.99 22.91 -29.63
N ASP A 453 -21.50 24.16 -29.62
CA ASP A 453 -22.23 24.75 -30.74
C ASP A 453 -21.24 25.01 -31.91
N PRO A 454 -21.52 24.48 -33.12
CA PRO A 454 -20.66 24.68 -34.27
C PRO A 454 -20.44 26.18 -34.63
N VAL A 455 -21.44 27.03 -34.42
CA VAL A 455 -21.34 28.47 -34.68
C VAL A 455 -20.36 29.13 -33.68
N GLU A 456 -20.49 28.79 -32.42
CA GLU A 456 -19.63 29.27 -31.35
C GLU A 456 -18.17 28.79 -31.55
N VAL A 457 -17.99 27.53 -31.96
CA VAL A 457 -16.66 26.97 -32.29
C VAL A 457 -16.01 27.75 -33.42
N LYS A 458 -16.76 28.02 -34.50
CA LYS A 458 -16.24 28.76 -35.65
C LYS A 458 -15.81 30.17 -35.27
N GLN A 459 -16.56 30.86 -34.42
CA GLN A 459 -16.24 32.21 -33.96
C GLN A 459 -14.97 32.24 -33.11
N ASN A 460 -14.85 31.32 -32.15
CA ASN A 460 -13.74 31.32 -31.17
C ASN A 460 -12.46 30.71 -31.75
N MET A 461 -12.52 29.70 -32.61
CA MET A 461 -11.32 29.11 -33.22
C MET A 461 -10.73 29.93 -34.35
N SER A 462 -11.52 30.80 -35.03
CA SER A 462 -10.98 31.72 -36.04
C SER A 462 -10.08 32.81 -35.44
N VAL A 463 -10.23 33.08 -34.14
CA VAL A 463 -9.37 34.02 -33.40
C VAL A 463 -8.05 33.38 -32.98
N LEU A 464 -8.01 32.07 -32.74
CA LEU A 464 -6.84 31.30 -32.28
C LEU A 464 -5.87 30.96 -33.44
N THR A 465 -6.28 31.13 -34.70
CA THR A 465 -5.46 30.87 -35.90
C THR A 465 -4.75 32.12 -36.44
N ARG A 466 -4.89 33.24 -35.78
CA ARG A 466 -4.10 34.46 -36.01
C ARG A 466 -3.10 34.68 -34.89
#